data_81650836c67d2a6996f5b6c65f147041
#
_entry.id   81650836c67d2a6996f5b6c65f147041
#
_cell.length_a   1.000
_cell.length_b   1.000
_cell.length_c   1.000
_cell.angle_alpha   90.00
_cell.angle_beta   90.00
_cell.angle_gamma   90.00
#
_symmetry.space_group_name_H-M   'P 1'
#
loop_
_entity.id
_entity.type
_entity.pdbx_description
1 polymer ?
#
loop_
_entity_poly.entity_id
_entity_poly.type
_entity_poly.pdbx_seq_one_letter_code
_entity_poly.pdbx_strand_id
1 'polypeptide(L)'
;KIGKGKKVTDYGLGILQLPSVPKENRQIYQEFAVRLIGRAVFCWFLKMKKSDVDAPLLPENLLSSKAVKQHTGYYHNILERLFFQTLNTPIEQRVENLPEGAEQIPFLNGGLFEPGIQDYYKPNKETGLSENLNTLKVGDQWFMSFFEELEKYNFTIDENSVTDIEVSVDPEMLGRIFENLLAEIDPDSGETARKATGSFYTP
;
A
#
# COMPACT_ATOMS: atom_id res chain seq x y z
N LYS A 1 -20.08 -4.21 -3.18
CA LYS A 1 -20.64 -5.41 -3.88
C LYS A 1 -19.96 -5.48 -5.24
N ILE A 2 -18.94 -6.27 -5.40
CA ILE A 2 -18.35 -6.55 -6.70
C ILE A 2 -18.96 -7.84 -7.22
N GLY A 3 -19.70 -7.75 -8.31
CA GLY A 3 -20.16 -8.88 -9.12
C GLY A 3 -21.52 -9.47 -8.75
N LYS A 4 -22.46 -9.45 -9.69
CA LYS A 4 -23.67 -10.25 -9.64
C LYS A 4 -23.29 -11.75 -9.69
N GLY A 5 -23.56 -12.50 -8.63
CA GLY A 5 -23.51 -13.97 -8.60
C GLY A 5 -22.35 -14.62 -7.84
N LYS A 6 -21.38 -13.91 -7.29
CA LYS A 6 -20.39 -14.48 -6.36
C LYS A 6 -20.80 -14.26 -4.91
N LYS A 7 -20.68 -15.30 -4.10
CA LYS A 7 -20.91 -15.26 -2.65
C LYS A 7 -19.99 -14.20 -2.06
N VAL A 8 -20.55 -13.07 -1.62
CA VAL A 8 -19.79 -12.04 -0.90
C VAL A 8 -19.41 -12.66 0.44
N THR A 9 -18.16 -12.92 0.66
CA THR A 9 -17.65 -13.31 1.97
C THR A 9 -17.65 -12.05 2.83
N ASP A 10 -18.53 -11.99 3.80
CA ASP A 10 -18.51 -10.91 4.80
C ASP A 10 -17.45 -11.26 5.84
N TYR A 11 -16.33 -10.58 5.79
CA TYR A 11 -15.25 -10.76 6.76
C TYR A 11 -15.56 -10.12 8.13
N GLY A 12 -16.76 -9.59 8.30
CA GLY A 12 -17.20 -8.96 9.54
C GLY A 12 -16.59 -7.57 9.77
N LEU A 13 -17.01 -6.97 10.89
CA LEU A 13 -16.64 -5.61 11.27
C LEU A 13 -15.25 -5.49 11.92
N GLY A 14 -14.44 -6.55 11.89
CA GLY A 14 -13.17 -6.64 12.62
C GLY A 14 -11.91 -6.31 11.82
N ILE A 15 -12.00 -6.20 10.49
CA ILE A 15 -10.81 -6.14 9.62
C ILE A 15 -10.27 -4.71 9.49
N LEU A 16 -11.14 -3.71 9.36
CA LEU A 16 -10.77 -2.31 9.22
C LEU A 16 -11.56 -1.45 10.18
N GLN A 17 -10.86 -0.67 10.99
CA GLN A 17 -11.41 0.33 11.88
C GLN A 17 -10.65 1.64 11.68
N LEU A 18 -11.39 2.73 11.43
CA LEU A 18 -10.82 4.07 11.30
C LEU A 18 -11.13 4.92 12.54
N PRO A 19 -10.21 5.81 12.96
CA PRO A 19 -10.41 6.68 14.13
C PRO A 19 -11.62 7.59 13.94
N SER A 20 -12.56 7.55 14.88
CA SER A 20 -13.73 8.45 14.91
C SER A 20 -14.63 8.41 13.65
N VAL A 21 -14.50 7.38 12.80
CA VAL A 21 -15.33 7.23 11.61
C VAL A 21 -16.41 6.17 11.87
N PRO A 22 -17.70 6.51 11.75
CA PRO A 22 -18.79 5.53 11.84
C PRO A 22 -18.67 4.45 10.76
N LYS A 23 -18.96 3.20 11.11
CA LYS A 23 -18.83 2.05 10.20
C LYS A 23 -19.76 2.12 8.98
N GLU A 24 -20.82 2.88 9.08
CA GLU A 24 -21.79 3.14 8.01
C GLU A 24 -21.24 4.04 6.93
N ASN A 25 -20.19 4.83 7.22
CA ASN A 25 -19.55 5.71 6.25
C ASN A 25 -18.63 4.93 5.31
N ARG A 26 -19.25 4.18 4.40
CA ARG A 26 -18.55 3.28 3.48
C ARG A 26 -17.56 4.00 2.56
N GLN A 27 -17.87 5.23 2.16
CA GLN A 27 -17.01 6.00 1.27
C GLN A 27 -15.64 6.24 1.88
N ILE A 28 -15.56 6.74 3.11
CA ILE A 28 -14.29 7.00 3.81
C ILE A 28 -13.47 5.70 3.97
N TYR A 29 -14.14 4.59 4.31
CA TYR A 29 -13.47 3.28 4.39
C TYR A 29 -12.94 2.80 3.04
N GLN A 30 -13.67 3.05 1.95
CA GLN A 30 -13.23 2.72 0.59
C GLN A 30 -12.04 3.56 0.17
N GLU A 31 -12.07 4.87 0.40
CA GLU A 31 -10.96 5.78 0.11
C GLU A 31 -9.67 5.35 0.84
N PHE A 32 -9.77 5.08 2.13
CA PHE A 32 -8.63 4.56 2.89
C PHE A 32 -8.10 3.24 2.33
N ALA A 33 -9.00 2.28 2.05
CA ALA A 33 -8.63 0.97 1.54
C ALA A 33 -7.94 1.05 0.17
N VAL A 34 -8.42 1.89 -0.74
CA VAL A 34 -7.82 2.07 -2.08
C VAL A 34 -6.43 2.70 -1.97
N ARG A 35 -6.25 3.71 -1.12
CA ARG A 35 -4.94 4.31 -0.87
C ARG A 35 -3.94 3.31 -0.28
N LEU A 36 -4.39 2.53 0.72
CA LEU A 36 -3.58 1.48 1.33
C LEU A 36 -3.16 0.42 0.32
N ILE A 37 -4.12 -0.11 -0.45
CA ILE A 37 -3.85 -1.12 -1.48
C ILE A 37 -2.91 -0.56 -2.54
N GLY A 38 -3.16 0.66 -3.01
CA GLY A 38 -2.32 1.34 -3.99
C GLY A 38 -0.86 1.42 -3.58
N ARG A 39 -0.61 1.89 -2.36
CA ARG A 39 0.73 1.95 -1.79
C ARG A 39 1.37 0.57 -1.63
N ALA A 40 0.61 -0.40 -1.11
CA ALA A 40 1.11 -1.76 -0.90
C ALA A 40 1.49 -2.44 -2.21
N VAL A 41 0.67 -2.30 -3.26
CA VAL A 41 0.98 -2.86 -4.59
C VAL A 41 2.17 -2.14 -5.23
N PHE A 42 2.26 -0.80 -5.11
CA PHE A 42 3.42 -0.08 -5.60
C PHE A 42 4.72 -0.53 -4.91
N CYS A 43 4.68 -0.71 -3.58
CA CYS A 43 5.82 -1.28 -2.84
C CYS A 43 6.14 -2.71 -3.29
N TRP A 44 5.13 -3.50 -3.63
CA TRP A 44 5.34 -4.83 -4.19
C TRP A 44 6.11 -4.77 -5.52
N PHE A 45 5.78 -3.83 -6.41
CA PHE A 45 6.57 -3.61 -7.62
C PHE A 45 8.00 -3.19 -7.33
N LEU A 46 8.21 -2.29 -6.37
CA LEU A 46 9.56 -1.88 -5.99
C LEU A 46 10.39 -3.05 -5.44
N LYS A 47 9.76 -3.97 -4.70
CA LYS A 47 10.41 -5.20 -4.22
C LYS A 47 10.86 -6.08 -5.37
N MET A 48 10.07 -6.16 -6.45
CA MET A 48 10.42 -6.96 -7.62
C MET A 48 11.47 -6.30 -8.53
N LYS A 49 11.69 -4.98 -8.37
CA LYS A 49 12.78 -4.28 -9.05
C LYS A 49 14.10 -4.51 -8.35
N LYS A 50 15.10 -4.76 -9.16
CA LYS A 50 16.49 -4.83 -8.69
C LYS A 50 17.22 -3.53 -9.00
N SER A 51 18.16 -3.18 -8.14
CA SER A 51 19.11 -2.12 -8.39
C SER A 51 20.16 -2.55 -9.42
N ASP A 52 21.00 -1.60 -9.87
CA ASP A 52 22.12 -1.88 -10.80
C ASP A 52 23.11 -2.94 -10.27
N VAL A 53 23.10 -3.20 -8.96
CA VAL A 53 23.91 -4.23 -8.29
C VAL A 53 23.14 -5.53 -8.02
N ASP A 54 22.04 -5.77 -8.73
CA ASP A 54 21.17 -6.94 -8.64
C ASP A 54 20.54 -7.18 -7.24
N ALA A 55 20.47 -6.14 -6.40
CA ALA A 55 19.83 -6.19 -5.10
C ALA A 55 18.39 -5.66 -5.17
N PRO A 56 17.40 -6.29 -4.51
CA PRO A 56 16.03 -5.79 -4.48
C PRO A 56 15.97 -4.43 -3.81
N LEU A 57 15.16 -3.50 -4.36
CA LEU A 57 14.99 -2.16 -3.80
C LEU A 57 14.28 -2.18 -2.44
N LEU A 58 13.42 -3.16 -2.21
CA LEU A 58 12.76 -3.39 -0.93
C LEU A 58 13.08 -4.81 -0.43
N PRO A 59 13.46 -4.96 0.85
CA PRO A 59 13.76 -6.26 1.44
C PRO A 59 12.54 -7.19 1.49
N GLU A 60 12.76 -8.48 1.28
CA GLU A 60 11.69 -9.50 1.34
C GLU A 60 11.05 -9.64 2.72
N ASN A 61 11.81 -9.40 3.77
CA ASN A 61 11.33 -9.48 5.16
C ASN A 61 10.31 -8.39 5.50
N LEU A 62 10.15 -7.38 4.66
CA LEU A 62 9.14 -6.32 4.88
C LEU A 62 7.82 -6.59 4.17
N LEU A 63 7.84 -7.19 2.98
CA LEU A 63 6.67 -7.35 2.10
C LEU A 63 6.55 -8.80 1.63
N SER A 64 5.90 -9.62 2.43
CA SER A 64 5.54 -11.00 2.08
C SER A 64 4.51 -11.56 3.06
N SER A 65 3.83 -12.65 2.70
CA SER A 65 2.97 -13.39 3.62
C SER A 65 3.75 -13.89 4.84
N LYS A 66 5.04 -14.23 4.65
CA LYS A 66 5.96 -14.61 5.72
C LYS A 66 6.26 -13.43 6.66
N ALA A 67 6.48 -12.25 6.12
CA ALA A 67 6.70 -11.03 6.92
C ALA A 67 5.50 -10.74 7.82
N VAL A 68 4.28 -10.86 7.30
CA VAL A 68 3.06 -10.69 8.10
C VAL A 68 2.98 -11.66 9.27
N LYS A 69 3.38 -12.93 9.07
CA LYS A 69 3.40 -13.93 10.14
C LYS A 69 4.42 -13.64 11.25
N GLN A 70 5.47 -12.90 10.94
CA GLN A 70 6.54 -12.56 11.87
C GLN A 70 6.25 -11.28 12.69
N HIS A 71 5.31 -10.45 12.24
CA HIS A 71 5.04 -9.15 12.83
C HIS A 71 3.56 -8.98 13.20
N THR A 72 3.27 -8.97 14.49
CA THR A 72 1.92 -8.61 14.99
C THR A 72 1.67 -7.11 14.78
N GLY A 73 0.45 -6.74 14.38
CA GLY A 73 0.12 -5.35 14.06
C GLY A 73 0.88 -4.84 12.83
N TYR A 74 0.93 -5.66 11.82
CA TYR A 74 1.74 -5.48 10.61
C TYR A 74 1.58 -4.11 9.96
N TYR A 75 0.35 -3.58 9.93
CA TYR A 75 0.12 -2.24 9.37
C TYR A 75 0.98 -1.17 10.05
N HIS A 76 0.87 -1.03 11.36
CA HIS A 76 1.57 0.04 12.09
C HIS A 76 3.07 -0.23 12.25
N ASN A 77 3.44 -1.49 12.47
CA ASN A 77 4.83 -1.84 12.74
C ASN A 77 5.69 -1.91 11.48
N ILE A 78 5.09 -2.22 10.33
CA ILE A 78 5.81 -2.37 9.07
C ILE A 78 5.33 -1.37 8.01
N LEU A 79 4.07 -1.47 7.55
CA LEU A 79 3.64 -0.71 6.36
C LEU A 79 3.56 0.80 6.58
N GLU A 80 2.97 1.24 7.68
CA GLU A 80 2.86 2.66 8.00
C GLU A 80 4.24 3.32 8.13
N ARG A 81 5.20 2.60 8.74
CA ARG A 81 6.58 3.04 8.86
C ARG A 81 7.32 3.02 7.53
N LEU A 82 7.10 1.99 6.72
CA LEU A 82 7.65 1.92 5.38
C LEU A 82 7.16 3.08 4.51
N PHE A 83 5.85 3.35 4.52
CA PHE A 83 5.27 4.41 3.69
C PHE A 83 5.72 5.80 4.12
N PHE A 84 5.58 6.13 5.41
CA PHE A 84 5.69 7.51 5.88
C PHE A 84 7.05 7.84 6.50
N GLN A 85 7.70 6.89 7.16
CA GLN A 85 8.98 7.12 7.82
C GLN A 85 10.18 6.70 6.99
N THR A 86 9.96 5.93 5.92
CA THR A 86 11.04 5.44 5.05
C THR A 86 10.92 6.05 3.66
N LEU A 87 9.88 5.67 2.90
CA LEU A 87 9.73 6.08 1.50
C LEU A 87 9.46 7.59 1.35
N ASN A 88 8.74 8.19 2.30
CA ASN A 88 8.42 9.62 2.30
C ASN A 88 9.38 10.47 3.15
N THR A 89 10.46 9.91 3.67
CA THR A 89 11.39 10.64 4.55
C THR A 89 12.83 10.50 4.05
N PRO A 90 13.54 11.62 3.80
CA PRO A 90 14.95 11.59 3.45
C PRO A 90 15.78 10.82 4.49
N ILE A 91 16.82 10.13 4.05
CA ILE A 91 17.61 9.21 4.89
C ILE A 91 18.12 9.90 6.16
N GLU A 92 18.56 11.14 6.05
CA GLU A 92 19.13 11.94 7.15
C GLU A 92 18.09 12.39 8.19
N GLN A 93 16.81 12.27 7.86
CA GLN A 93 15.69 12.71 8.72
C GLN A 93 14.91 11.53 9.31
N ARG A 94 15.33 10.30 9.03
CA ARG A 94 14.64 9.09 9.48
C ARG A 94 14.81 8.86 10.97
N VAL A 95 13.79 8.24 11.57
CA VAL A 95 13.83 7.79 12.96
C VAL A 95 14.77 6.58 13.11
N GLU A 96 15.39 6.41 14.28
CA GLU A 96 16.37 5.35 14.53
C GLU A 96 15.77 3.93 14.53
N ASN A 97 14.51 3.79 14.90
CA ASN A 97 13.86 2.49 15.12
C ASN A 97 13.04 1.99 13.91
N LEU A 98 13.55 2.09 12.69
CA LEU A 98 12.86 1.56 11.51
C LEU A 98 12.81 0.02 11.51
N PRO A 99 11.88 -0.60 10.76
CA PRO A 99 11.94 -2.03 10.51
C PRO A 99 13.27 -2.44 9.89
N GLU A 100 13.78 -3.60 10.28
CA GLU A 100 15.08 -4.10 9.81
C GLU A 100 15.16 -4.15 8.28
N GLY A 101 16.18 -3.51 7.74
CA GLY A 101 16.41 -3.36 6.30
C GLY A 101 15.75 -2.14 5.67
N ALA A 102 14.93 -1.39 6.42
CA ALA A 102 14.30 -0.17 5.89
C ALA A 102 15.28 1.02 5.81
N GLU A 103 16.39 0.98 6.53
CA GLU A 103 17.36 2.06 6.61
C GLU A 103 17.97 2.40 5.26
N GLN A 104 18.19 1.37 4.41
CA GLN A 104 18.85 1.49 3.11
C GLN A 104 17.89 1.75 1.94
N ILE A 105 16.58 1.69 2.17
CA ILE A 105 15.59 1.93 1.13
C ILE A 105 15.68 3.38 0.66
N PRO A 106 15.71 3.65 -0.66
CA PRO A 106 15.81 5.01 -1.17
C PRO A 106 14.59 5.86 -0.78
N PHE A 107 14.81 7.17 -0.63
CA PHE A 107 13.71 8.14 -0.51
C PHE A 107 13.01 8.30 -1.85
N LEU A 108 11.69 8.18 -1.84
CA LEU A 108 10.86 8.41 -3.01
C LEU A 108 10.15 9.75 -2.86
N ASN A 109 10.67 10.75 -3.54
CA ASN A 109 10.06 12.08 -3.58
C ASN A 109 8.82 12.07 -4.50
N GLY A 110 7.69 11.63 -3.97
CA GLY A 110 6.43 11.57 -4.74
C GLY A 110 5.21 11.59 -3.84
N GLY A 111 4.14 12.26 -4.29
CA GLY A 111 2.90 12.46 -3.54
C GLY A 111 2.18 11.17 -3.10
N LEU A 112 2.54 10.00 -3.67
CA LEU A 112 1.93 8.73 -3.32
C LEU A 112 2.11 8.37 -1.84
N PHE A 113 3.29 8.66 -1.26
CA PHE A 113 3.63 8.35 0.13
C PHE A 113 3.50 9.56 1.06
N GLU A 114 3.11 10.73 0.55
CA GLU A 114 2.80 11.87 1.40
C GLU A 114 1.54 11.57 2.24
N PRO A 115 1.60 11.65 3.58
CA PRO A 115 0.46 11.38 4.43
C PRO A 115 -0.57 12.52 4.33
N GLY A 116 -1.79 12.17 3.91
CA GLY A 116 -2.94 13.05 3.94
C GLY A 116 -3.78 12.87 5.20
N ILE A 117 -4.77 13.74 5.39
CA ILE A 117 -5.73 13.65 6.52
C ILE A 117 -6.44 12.29 6.53
N GLN A 118 -6.73 11.74 5.36
CA GLN A 118 -7.43 10.45 5.18
C GLN A 118 -6.56 9.23 5.54
N ASP A 119 -5.25 9.41 5.75
CA ASP A 119 -4.36 8.33 6.17
C ASP A 119 -4.36 8.11 7.68
N TYR A 120 -4.91 9.06 8.43
CA TYR A 120 -4.95 9.02 9.91
C TYR A 120 -3.57 8.81 10.54
N TYR A 121 -2.51 9.15 9.80
CA TYR A 121 -1.14 9.03 10.27
C TYR A 121 -0.79 10.20 11.20
N LYS A 122 -0.44 9.88 12.42
CA LYS A 122 -0.06 10.86 13.43
C LYS A 122 1.12 10.33 14.23
N PRO A 123 2.37 10.59 13.80
CA PRO A 123 3.54 10.03 14.43
C PRO A 123 3.80 10.63 15.80
N ASN A 124 4.02 9.79 16.78
CA ASN A 124 4.58 10.17 18.06
C ASN A 124 6.09 10.35 17.90
N LYS A 125 6.61 11.51 18.29
CA LYS A 125 8.02 11.86 18.10
C LYS A 125 8.98 11.03 18.96
N GLU A 126 8.51 10.52 20.10
CA GLU A 126 9.34 9.76 21.05
C GLU A 126 9.42 8.28 20.67
N THR A 127 8.32 7.69 20.26
CA THR A 127 8.24 6.24 19.96
C THR A 127 8.37 5.90 18.48
N GLY A 128 8.19 6.87 17.60
CA GLY A 128 8.11 6.67 16.15
C GLY A 128 6.85 5.94 15.69
N LEU A 129 5.96 5.54 16.59
CA LEU A 129 4.70 4.88 16.28
C LEU A 129 3.56 5.88 16.12
N SER A 130 2.51 5.50 15.42
CA SER A 130 1.33 6.34 15.27
C SER A 130 0.55 6.46 16.59
N GLU A 131 0.07 7.66 16.93
CA GLU A 131 -0.86 7.89 18.05
C GLU A 131 -2.18 7.12 17.83
N ASN A 132 -2.50 6.78 16.59
CA ASN A 132 -3.71 6.03 16.23
C ASN A 132 -3.54 4.50 16.30
N LEU A 133 -2.46 3.98 16.86
CA LEU A 133 -2.15 2.56 17.00
C LEU A 133 -3.33 1.72 17.55
N ASN A 134 -4.13 2.30 18.44
CA ASN A 134 -5.27 1.61 19.08
C ASN A 134 -6.61 1.88 18.40
N THR A 135 -6.72 2.92 17.59
CA THR A 135 -7.98 3.38 16.98
C THR A 135 -8.06 3.12 15.48
N LEU A 136 -6.92 3.11 14.78
CA LEU A 136 -6.80 2.63 13.42
C LEU A 136 -6.39 1.16 13.44
N LYS A 137 -7.21 0.28 12.89
CA LYS A 137 -6.89 -1.16 12.85
C LYS A 137 -7.10 -1.72 11.46
N VAL A 138 -6.08 -2.39 10.97
CA VAL A 138 -6.14 -3.21 9.75
C VAL A 138 -5.71 -4.62 10.13
N GLY A 139 -6.53 -5.62 9.84
CA GLY A 139 -6.28 -6.99 10.29
C GLY A 139 -5.08 -7.64 9.60
N ASP A 140 -4.16 -8.22 10.36
CA ASP A 140 -2.98 -8.92 9.84
C ASP A 140 -3.37 -10.07 8.90
N GLN A 141 -4.46 -10.78 9.19
CA GLN A 141 -4.97 -11.86 8.35
C GLN A 141 -5.34 -11.38 6.92
N TRP A 142 -5.81 -10.13 6.80
CA TRP A 142 -6.10 -9.56 5.48
C TRP A 142 -4.81 -9.36 4.68
N PHE A 143 -3.76 -8.82 5.31
CA PHE A 143 -2.46 -8.65 4.65
C PHE A 143 -1.84 -9.98 4.26
N MET A 144 -1.97 -10.99 5.12
CA MET A 144 -1.49 -12.32 4.80
C MET A 144 -2.13 -12.87 3.53
N SER A 145 -3.47 -12.84 3.45
CA SER A 145 -4.19 -13.27 2.25
C SER A 145 -3.87 -12.41 1.03
N PHE A 146 -3.69 -11.10 1.22
CA PHE A 146 -3.33 -10.18 0.16
C PHE A 146 -1.95 -10.50 -0.44
N PHE A 147 -0.94 -10.72 0.39
CA PHE A 147 0.39 -11.09 -0.11
C PHE A 147 0.43 -12.51 -0.66
N GLU A 148 -0.25 -13.47 -0.05
CA GLU A 148 -0.40 -14.83 -0.60
C GLU A 148 -1.02 -14.81 -2.01
N GLU A 149 -1.91 -13.86 -2.29
CA GLU A 149 -2.45 -13.69 -3.63
C GLU A 149 -1.43 -13.07 -4.59
N LEU A 150 -0.71 -12.01 -4.18
CA LEU A 150 0.33 -11.38 -5.00
C LEU A 150 1.50 -12.34 -5.30
N GLU A 151 1.86 -13.19 -4.35
CA GLU A 151 2.93 -14.19 -4.49
C GLU A 151 2.66 -15.24 -5.58
N LYS A 152 1.43 -15.37 -6.04
CA LYS A 152 1.06 -16.29 -7.14
C LYS A 152 1.40 -15.75 -8.53
N TYR A 153 1.68 -14.45 -8.64
CA TYR A 153 1.90 -13.77 -9.92
C TYR A 153 3.34 -13.29 -10.04
N ASN A 154 3.88 -13.39 -11.25
CA ASN A 154 5.18 -12.83 -11.60
C ASN A 154 5.01 -11.36 -12.00
N PHE A 155 5.54 -10.45 -11.20
CA PHE A 155 5.56 -9.01 -11.49
C PHE A 155 6.90 -8.66 -12.15
N THR A 156 7.19 -9.25 -13.32
CA THR A 156 8.43 -8.94 -14.05
C THR A 156 8.19 -7.80 -15.03
N ILE A 157 9.19 -6.92 -15.14
CA ILE A 157 9.21 -5.82 -16.12
C ILE A 157 9.90 -6.29 -17.42
N ASP A 158 10.40 -7.52 -17.47
CA ASP A 158 11.16 -8.03 -18.61
C ASP A 158 10.20 -8.65 -19.63
N GLU A 159 9.84 -7.83 -20.64
CA GLU A 159 8.96 -8.22 -21.75
C GLU A 159 9.58 -9.27 -22.71
N ASN A 160 10.82 -9.71 -22.46
CA ASN A 160 11.57 -10.55 -23.37
C ASN A 160 11.48 -12.07 -23.08
N SER A 161 10.80 -12.49 -22.03
CA SER A 161 10.62 -13.91 -21.72
C SER A 161 9.28 -14.41 -22.26
N VAL A 162 9.33 -15.32 -23.22
CA VAL A 162 8.14 -15.90 -23.89
C VAL A 162 7.24 -16.66 -22.91
N THR A 163 7.75 -17.04 -21.74
CA THR A 163 7.03 -17.81 -20.70
C THR A 163 6.31 -16.91 -19.69
N ASP A 164 6.71 -15.64 -19.57
CA ASP A 164 6.21 -14.72 -18.54
C ASP A 164 5.09 -13.79 -19.03
N ILE A 165 4.81 -13.77 -20.33
CA ILE A 165 3.81 -12.86 -20.95
C ILE A 165 2.38 -13.11 -20.44
N GLU A 166 2.02 -14.34 -20.07
CA GLU A 166 0.65 -14.69 -19.64
C GLU A 166 0.36 -14.32 -18.18
N VAL A 167 1.37 -13.98 -17.37
CA VAL A 167 1.23 -13.77 -15.91
C VAL A 167 1.89 -12.47 -15.43
N SER A 168 2.44 -11.67 -16.35
CA SER A 168 3.04 -10.38 -16.02
C SER A 168 1.97 -9.29 -15.81
N VAL A 169 2.10 -8.53 -14.73
CA VAL A 169 1.25 -7.36 -14.47
C VAL A 169 2.01 -6.12 -14.90
N ASP A 170 1.55 -5.50 -15.97
CA ASP A 170 2.11 -4.27 -16.50
C ASP A 170 1.86 -3.09 -15.53
N PRO A 171 2.88 -2.27 -15.21
CA PRO A 171 2.73 -1.06 -14.41
C PRO A 171 1.69 -0.07 -14.95
N GLU A 172 1.55 0.04 -16.28
CA GLU A 172 0.54 0.89 -16.92
C GLU A 172 -0.88 0.38 -16.65
N MET A 173 -1.09 -0.94 -16.77
CA MET A 173 -2.36 -1.57 -16.45
C MET A 173 -2.74 -1.33 -14.98
N LEU A 174 -1.76 -1.39 -14.08
CA LEU A 174 -1.97 -1.13 -12.67
C LEU A 174 -2.36 0.32 -12.41
N GLY A 175 -1.68 1.27 -13.04
CA GLY A 175 -2.03 2.68 -12.98
C GLY A 175 -3.49 2.94 -13.40
N ARG A 176 -3.92 2.33 -14.50
CA ARG A 176 -5.32 2.41 -14.98
C ARG A 176 -6.32 1.77 -14.02
N ILE A 177 -5.98 0.67 -13.37
CA ILE A 177 -6.84 0.03 -12.37
C ILE A 177 -7.03 0.98 -11.17
N PHE A 178 -5.96 1.61 -10.68
CA PHE A 178 -6.06 2.57 -9.58
C PHE A 178 -6.82 3.83 -9.95
N GLU A 179 -6.62 4.38 -11.15
CA GLU A 179 -7.41 5.50 -11.64
C GLU A 179 -8.90 5.18 -11.68
N ASN A 180 -9.25 3.99 -12.18
CA ASN A 180 -10.64 3.57 -12.23
C ASN A 180 -11.25 3.34 -10.85
N LEU A 181 -10.49 2.72 -9.92
CA LEU A 181 -10.94 2.53 -8.54
C LEU A 181 -11.17 3.86 -7.81
N LEU A 182 -10.28 4.83 -8.00
CA LEU A 182 -10.43 6.18 -7.43
C LEU A 182 -11.61 6.93 -8.06
N ALA A 183 -11.84 6.79 -9.36
CA ALA A 183 -12.97 7.40 -10.04
C ALA A 183 -14.32 6.79 -9.62
N GLU A 184 -14.38 5.49 -9.31
CA GLU A 184 -15.61 4.85 -8.79
C GLU A 184 -15.98 5.29 -7.37
N ILE A 185 -15.00 5.73 -6.58
CA ILE A 185 -15.24 6.17 -5.19
C ILE A 185 -15.91 7.54 -5.14
N ASP A 186 -15.60 8.40 -6.09
CA ASP A 186 -16.19 9.74 -6.18
C ASP A 186 -16.61 10.06 -7.62
N PRO A 187 -17.84 9.67 -8.01
CA PRO A 187 -18.38 9.95 -9.33
C PRO A 187 -18.50 11.43 -9.65
N ASP A 188 -18.72 12.28 -8.63
CA ASP A 188 -18.90 13.72 -8.79
C ASP A 188 -17.57 14.49 -8.82
N SER A 189 -16.50 13.91 -8.27
CA SER A 189 -15.16 14.50 -8.21
C SER A 189 -14.17 13.91 -9.21
N GLY A 190 -14.60 13.13 -10.18
CA GLY A 190 -13.77 12.39 -11.13
C GLY A 190 -12.62 13.19 -11.77
N GLU A 191 -12.79 14.50 -11.97
CA GLU A 191 -11.70 15.40 -12.34
C GLU A 191 -10.87 15.87 -11.13
N THR A 192 -11.47 16.02 -9.96
CA THR A 192 -10.82 16.57 -8.77
C THR A 192 -9.97 15.52 -8.07
N ALA A 193 -10.41 14.28 -8.03
CA ALA A 193 -9.63 13.15 -7.51
C ALA A 193 -8.37 12.90 -8.37
N ARG A 194 -8.48 12.96 -9.70
CA ARG A 194 -7.33 12.89 -10.61
C ARG A 194 -6.32 14.01 -10.39
N LYS A 195 -6.81 15.24 -10.15
CA LYS A 195 -5.94 16.40 -9.86
C LYS A 195 -5.27 16.29 -8.48
N ALA A 196 -5.97 15.76 -7.48
CA ALA A 196 -5.44 15.58 -6.14
C ALA A 196 -4.37 14.48 -6.06
N THR A 197 -4.44 13.46 -6.91
CA THR A 197 -3.46 12.37 -6.96
C THR A 197 -2.28 12.65 -7.89
N GLY A 198 -2.29 13.77 -8.63
CA GLY A 198 -1.22 14.13 -9.56
C GLY A 198 -1.06 13.17 -10.74
N SER A 199 -2.07 12.34 -11.02
CA SER A 199 -2.07 11.37 -12.12
C SER A 199 -2.28 12.07 -13.47
N PHE A 200 -1.30 12.84 -13.90
CA PHE A 200 -1.23 13.32 -15.28
C PHE A 200 -0.24 12.45 -16.04
N TYR A 201 -0.75 11.61 -16.93
CA TYR A 201 0.08 11.06 -18.00
C TYR A 201 0.36 12.20 -18.98
N THR A 202 1.58 12.63 -19.08
CA THR A 202 2.07 13.38 -20.24
C THR A 202 2.16 12.39 -21.40
N PRO A 203 1.55 12.69 -22.56
CA PRO A 203 1.63 11.86 -23.76
C PRO A 203 3.05 11.75 -24.30
#